data_ed9b519ae03f861fa9a9d99f1bc38d78
#
_entry.id   ed9b519ae03f861fa9a9d99f1bc38d78
#
_cell.length_a   1.000
_cell.length_b   1.000
_cell.length_c   1.000
_cell.angle_alpha   90.00
_cell.angle_beta   90.00
_cell.angle_gamma   90.00
#
_symmetry.space_group_name_H-M   'P 1'
#
loop_
_entity.id
_entity.type
_entity.pdbx_description
1 polymer ?
#
loop_
_entity_poly.entity_id
_entity_poly.type
_entity_poly.pdbx_seq_one_letter_code
_entity_poly.pdbx_strand_id
1 'polypeptide(L)' 'MATDSHDKMIEAFQNYFKWQDRFEYHNSDEAGIKARFWLSEIRNFASLRRTEIQDKRQERKQARKSN' A
#
# COMPACT_ATOMS: atom_id res chain seq x y z
N MET A 1 -8.25 10.97 10.85
CA MET A 1 -7.66 11.31 9.56
C MET A 1 -6.90 10.13 8.99
N ALA A 2 -7.15 9.79 7.73
CA ALA A 2 -6.38 8.73 7.10
C ALA A 2 -4.94 9.21 6.90
N THR A 3 -3.97 8.31 7.01
CA THR A 3 -2.59 8.64 6.77
C THR A 3 -2.30 8.62 5.27
N ASP A 4 -1.32 9.41 4.83
CA ASP A 4 -0.93 9.45 3.43
C ASP A 4 -0.56 8.06 2.90
N SER A 5 0.16 7.27 3.70
CA SER A 5 0.58 5.94 3.26
C SER A 5 -0.60 5.00 3.09
N HIS A 6 -1.61 5.11 3.95
CA HIS A 6 -2.83 4.31 3.81
C HIS A 6 -3.56 4.66 2.52
N ASP A 7 -3.77 5.95 2.27
CA ASP A 7 -4.48 6.41 1.07
C ASP A 7 -3.70 6.06 -0.19
N LYS A 8 -2.40 6.23 -0.17
CA LYS A 8 -1.54 5.89 -1.32
C LYS A 8 -1.55 4.39 -1.59
N MET A 9 -1.63 3.57 -0.54
CA MET A 9 -1.72 2.13 -0.73
C MET A 9 -3.01 1.74 -1.43
N ILE A 10 -4.14 2.35 -1.01
CA ILE A 10 -5.43 2.10 -1.66
C ILE A 10 -5.37 2.53 -3.13
N GLU A 11 -4.82 3.71 -3.41
CA GLU A 11 -4.67 4.21 -4.76
C GLU A 11 -3.81 3.27 -5.60
N ALA A 12 -2.73 2.74 -5.01
CA ALA A 12 -1.85 1.81 -5.70
C ALA A 12 -2.58 0.51 -6.04
N PHE A 13 -3.44 0.00 -5.14
CA PHE A 13 -4.27 -1.17 -5.43
C PHE A 13 -5.19 -0.92 -6.61
N GLN A 14 -5.84 0.25 -6.65
CA GLN A 14 -6.75 0.60 -7.74
C GLN A 14 -6.01 0.64 -9.08
N ASN A 15 -4.81 1.22 -9.10
CA ASN A 15 -4.00 1.25 -10.30
C ASN A 15 -3.54 -0.14 -10.71
N TYR A 16 -3.16 -0.97 -9.74
CA TYR A 16 -2.78 -2.35 -10.01
C TYR A 16 -3.92 -3.12 -10.66
N PHE A 17 -5.15 -3.00 -10.12
CA PHE A 17 -6.31 -3.70 -10.67
C PHE A 17 -6.54 -3.31 -12.12
N LYS A 18 -6.43 -2.03 -12.44
CA LYS A 18 -6.60 -1.53 -13.80
C LYS A 18 -5.60 -2.16 -14.76
N TRP A 19 -4.32 -2.17 -14.39
CA TRP A 19 -3.29 -2.69 -15.28
C TRP A 19 -3.27 -4.20 -15.31
N GLN A 20 -3.58 -4.85 -14.22
CA GLN A 20 -3.69 -6.30 -14.16
C GLN A 20 -4.79 -6.78 -15.10
N ASP A 21 -5.95 -6.11 -15.12
CA ASP A 21 -7.04 -6.46 -16.02
C ASP A 21 -6.60 -6.35 -17.47
N ARG A 22 -5.90 -5.29 -17.84
CA ARG A 22 -5.42 -5.12 -19.18
C ARG A 22 -4.41 -6.20 -19.57
N PHE A 23 -3.54 -6.55 -18.65
CA PHE A 23 -2.56 -7.61 -18.89
C PHE A 23 -3.25 -8.96 -19.14
N GLU A 24 -4.21 -9.32 -18.27
CA GLU A 24 -4.87 -10.63 -18.36
C GLU A 24 -5.85 -10.74 -19.53
N TYR A 25 -6.58 -9.67 -19.82
CA TYR A 25 -7.66 -9.75 -20.80
C TYR A 25 -7.33 -9.15 -22.16
N HIS A 26 -6.28 -8.36 -22.26
CA HIS A 26 -5.88 -7.73 -23.52
C HIS A 26 -4.46 -8.06 -23.96
N ASN A 27 -3.78 -8.94 -23.24
CA ASN A 27 -2.42 -9.42 -23.57
C ASN A 27 -1.42 -8.28 -23.81
N SER A 28 -1.49 -7.23 -23.02
CA SER A 28 -0.62 -6.08 -23.19
C SER A 28 0.64 -6.24 -22.34
N ASP A 29 1.80 -6.33 -22.99
CA ASP A 29 3.08 -6.40 -22.27
C ASP A 29 3.34 -5.14 -21.46
N GLU A 30 2.96 -3.97 -21.99
CA GLU A 30 3.10 -2.71 -21.29
C GLU A 30 2.27 -2.72 -20.00
N ALA A 31 1.07 -3.28 -20.05
CA ALA A 31 0.22 -3.39 -18.86
C ALA A 31 0.87 -4.30 -17.81
N GLY A 32 1.54 -5.36 -18.24
CA GLY A 32 2.28 -6.23 -17.33
C GLY A 32 3.40 -5.50 -16.60
N ILE A 33 4.14 -4.67 -17.32
CA ILE A 33 5.21 -3.86 -16.73
C ILE A 33 4.63 -2.89 -15.70
N LYS A 34 3.52 -2.22 -16.03
CA LYS A 34 2.89 -1.28 -15.13
C LYS A 34 2.27 -1.97 -13.92
N ALA A 35 1.69 -3.15 -14.11
CA ALA A 35 1.17 -3.93 -12.99
C ALA A 35 2.28 -4.30 -12.00
N ARG A 36 3.45 -4.69 -12.50
CA ARG A 36 4.59 -4.98 -11.63
C ARG A 36 5.08 -3.75 -10.89
N PHE A 37 5.07 -2.60 -11.56
CA PHE A 37 5.43 -1.33 -10.91
C PHE A 37 4.49 -1.05 -9.73
N TRP A 38 3.19 -1.20 -9.92
CA TRP A 38 2.24 -0.92 -8.86
C TRP A 38 2.32 -1.95 -7.73
N LEU A 39 2.66 -3.20 -8.02
CA LEU A 39 2.90 -4.19 -6.99
C LEU A 39 4.09 -3.79 -6.10
N SER A 40 5.16 -3.25 -6.70
CA SER A 40 6.29 -2.73 -5.93
C SER A 40 5.89 -1.56 -5.07
N GLU A 41 5.05 -0.66 -5.58
CA GLU A 41 4.55 0.48 -4.82
C GLU A 41 3.67 0.02 -3.65
N ILE A 42 2.81 -0.98 -3.89
CA ILE A 42 1.98 -1.56 -2.83
C ILE A 42 2.87 -2.11 -1.71
N ARG A 43 3.92 -2.84 -2.06
CA ARG A 43 4.84 -3.40 -1.08
C ARG A 43 5.49 -2.29 -0.25
N ASN A 44 5.93 -1.22 -0.90
CA ASN A 44 6.57 -0.10 -0.22
C ASN A 44 5.60 0.62 0.72
N PHE A 45 4.40 0.90 0.25
CA PHE A 45 3.39 1.57 1.09
C PHE A 45 2.91 0.66 2.22
N ALA A 46 2.81 -0.64 1.98
CA ALA A 46 2.45 -1.59 3.02
C ALA A 46 3.51 -1.61 4.12
N SER A 47 4.78 -1.58 3.75
CA SER A 47 5.88 -1.53 4.71
C SER A 47 5.82 -0.27 5.56
N LEU A 48 5.61 0.89 4.93
CA LEU A 48 5.45 2.14 5.64
C LEU A 48 4.26 2.11 6.60
N ARG A 49 3.14 1.56 6.14
CA ARG A 49 1.94 1.48 6.97
C ARG A 49 2.14 0.58 8.18
N ARG A 50 2.85 -0.52 8.00
CA ARG A 50 3.18 -1.42 9.11
C ARG A 50 4.00 -0.69 10.19
N THR A 51 4.97 0.11 9.76
CA THR A 51 5.80 0.90 10.68
C THR A 51 4.95 1.92 11.43
N GLU A 52 4.06 2.62 10.74
CA GLU A 52 3.16 3.59 11.37
C GLU A 52 2.28 2.95 12.43
N ILE A 53 1.74 1.78 12.14
CA ILE A 53 0.88 1.06 13.09
C ILE A 53 1.70 0.63 14.30
N GLN A 54 2.92 0.15 14.09
CA GLN A 54 3.78 -0.26 15.19
C GLN A 54 4.14 0.92 16.08
N ASP A 55 4.43 2.07 15.51
CA ASP A 55 4.74 3.28 16.26
C ASP A 55 3.54 3.70 17.11
N LYS A 56 2.34 3.67 16.54
CA LYS A 56 1.13 4.01 17.28
C LYS A 56 0.85 3.03 18.42
N ARG A 57 1.13 1.77 18.21
CA ARG A 57 0.97 0.76 19.27
C ARG A 57 1.93 1.04 20.42
N GLN A 58 3.16 1.42 20.12
CA GLN A 58 4.14 1.77 21.15
C GLN A 58 3.69 3.00 21.94
N GLU A 59 3.20 4.02 21.26
CA GLU A 59 2.67 5.22 21.90
C GLU A 59 1.52 4.89 22.85
N ARG A 60 0.60 4.03 22.41
CA ARG A 60 -0.55 3.62 23.24
C ARG A 60 -0.10 2.84 24.47
N LYS A 61 0.90 1.98 24.34
CA LYS A 61 1.45 1.23 25.46
C LYS A 61 2.11 2.15 26.48
N GLN A 62 2.86 3.15 26.00
CA GLN A 62 3.51 4.11 26.88
C GLN A 62 2.49 4.94 27.64
N ALA A 63 1.42 5.36 26.97
CA ALA A 63 0.34 6.11 27.61
C ALA A 63 -0.31 5.30 28.73
N ARG A 64 -0.52 3.99 28.52
CA ARG A 64 -1.08 3.12 29.55
C ARG A 64 -0.14 2.98 30.76
N LYS A 65 1.17 2.88 30.50
CA LYS A 65 2.14 2.74 31.58
C LYS A 65 2.27 4.01 32.42
N SER A 66 1.99 5.16 31.82
CA SER A 66 2.08 6.45 32.49
C SER A 66 0.96 6.65 33.51
N ASN A 67 -0.06 5.86 33.46
CA ASN A 67 -1.17 5.92 34.41
C ASN A 67 -0.93 4.95 35.56
#